data_f478cba1d9fc0a308e5dd1201994b4c2
#
_entry.id   f478cba1d9fc0a308e5dd1201994b4c2
#
_cell.length_a   1.000
_cell.length_b   1.000
_cell.length_c   1.000
_cell.angle_alpha   90.00
_cell.angle_beta   90.00
_cell.angle_gamma   90.00
#
_symmetry.space_group_name_H-M   'P 1'
#
loop_
_entity.id
_entity.type
_entity.pdbx_description
1 polymer ?
#
loop_
_entity_poly.entity_id
_entity_poly.type
_entity_poly.pdbx_seq_one_letter_code
_entity_poly.pdbx_strand_id
1 'polypeptide(L)'
;ALKQSGSYRNKGKLKKALDKIFPPGKPRDKCAGVGTKNILDANLTCIKSRLYPSFIAKLSNPTKLKLAEILQNQPNLANLLTGLSKENPLAYFHDTGDDVNFIKYYNYSEPKSINLSGDNEQFFTNLAANSDFYAILQNMVINKKHGNFRRALLQANSAFATPKNAFLLGVNAVMFGEEQKAVEFFKTATKVEKSVHNADNAKFWVYLLSGDESVLKELLNSTNYNIYSLYAKELTGNKTINIVIPEPKKEAPLNYDITDPFNWVRTKAKADKMEKAELLEFAKKFDTKATIGEYSYIMNKATDYKDNFYAMPFMEFIGDGDNHRKALLLAIGRQESRFIPGSVSTSYALGMMQFMPFVANDLAKKQLKMTDFDQDDMFKPEIAYKFANLHIDYLEKSLISPVFIAYAYNGGLGFTKRMLQRGDLFNKGKYEPFLSMELVTFAESRDYGKKVLANYIIYRQILEPTAKISVKEELEKLLKPSLSDKIR
;
A
#
# COMPACT_ATOMS: atom_id res chain seq x y z
N ALA A 1 3.95 -5.77 -18.38
CA ALA A 1 4.10 -7.13 -17.86
C ALA A 1 5.47 -7.72 -18.17
N LEU A 2 5.91 -7.73 -19.46
CA LEU A 2 7.20 -8.32 -19.87
C LEU A 2 8.46 -7.62 -19.31
N LYS A 3 8.35 -6.40 -18.80
CA LYS A 3 9.49 -5.69 -18.18
C LYS A 3 9.79 -6.11 -16.74
N GLN A 4 8.87 -6.79 -16.07
CA GLN A 4 9.01 -7.18 -14.65
C GLN A 4 9.25 -8.68 -14.43
N SER A 5 8.98 -9.52 -15.43
CA SER A 5 9.18 -10.96 -15.34
C SER A 5 10.54 -11.35 -15.90
N GLY A 6 11.35 -11.97 -15.11
CA GLY A 6 12.45 -12.76 -15.60
C GLY A 6 13.85 -12.26 -15.31
N SER A 7 14.71 -13.22 -15.12
CA SER A 7 16.13 -13.09 -14.82
C SER A 7 16.83 -12.09 -15.75
N TYR A 8 17.80 -11.40 -15.21
CA TYR A 8 18.68 -10.41 -15.91
C TYR A 8 19.22 -10.90 -17.27
N ARG A 9 19.39 -12.22 -17.47
CA ARG A 9 19.86 -12.82 -18.71
C ARG A 9 18.90 -12.72 -19.90
N ASN A 10 17.58 -12.71 -19.66
CA ASN A 10 16.59 -12.66 -20.75
C ASN A 10 16.24 -11.24 -21.20
N LYS A 11 16.46 -10.22 -20.35
CA LYS A 11 16.23 -8.81 -20.72
C LYS A 11 17.08 -8.35 -21.90
N GLY A 12 18.33 -8.81 -21.97
CA GLY A 12 19.26 -8.45 -23.06
C GLY A 12 18.87 -9.09 -24.39
N LYS A 13 18.40 -10.34 -24.37
CA LYS A 13 17.95 -11.04 -25.60
C LYS A 13 16.62 -10.49 -26.12
N LEU A 14 15.68 -10.20 -25.21
CA LEU A 14 14.39 -9.60 -25.58
C LEU A 14 14.56 -8.18 -26.11
N LYS A 15 15.43 -7.37 -25.51
CA LYS A 15 15.77 -6.03 -26.01
C LYS A 15 16.36 -6.12 -27.42
N LYS A 16 17.33 -7.01 -27.66
CA LYS A 16 17.93 -7.22 -28.99
C LYS A 16 16.91 -7.71 -30.03
N ALA A 17 15.93 -8.52 -29.63
CA ALA A 17 14.87 -8.99 -30.51
C ALA A 17 13.87 -7.86 -30.82
N LEU A 18 13.48 -7.08 -29.83
CA LEU A 18 12.60 -5.91 -30.01
C LEU A 18 13.29 -4.81 -30.83
N ASP A 19 14.58 -4.56 -30.62
CA ASP A 19 15.37 -3.60 -31.39
C ASP A 19 15.54 -4.02 -32.87
N LYS A 20 15.41 -5.32 -33.19
CA LYS A 20 15.37 -5.82 -34.57
C LYS A 20 14.02 -5.64 -35.24
N ILE A 21 12.93 -5.81 -34.50
CA ILE A 21 11.54 -5.70 -35.01
C ILE A 21 11.09 -4.23 -35.07
N PHE A 22 11.49 -3.46 -34.08
CA PHE A 22 11.24 -2.02 -33.95
C PHE A 22 12.59 -1.34 -33.75
N PRO A 23 13.38 -1.10 -34.83
CA PRO A 23 14.64 -0.38 -34.67
C PRO A 23 14.34 0.97 -34.02
N PRO A 24 14.95 1.29 -32.89
CA PRO A 24 14.74 2.58 -32.26
C PRO A 24 15.22 3.64 -33.23
N GLY A 25 14.29 4.35 -33.84
CA GLY A 25 14.57 5.64 -34.45
C GLY A 25 14.99 6.55 -33.30
N LYS A 26 16.28 6.55 -32.97
CA LYS A 26 16.82 7.49 -32.00
C LYS A 26 16.60 8.88 -32.57
N PRO A 27 15.74 9.72 -31.96
CA PRO A 27 15.84 11.14 -32.21
C PRO A 27 17.31 11.47 -31.92
N ARG A 28 18.05 11.98 -32.88
CA ARG A 28 19.41 12.46 -32.66
C ARG A 28 19.30 13.50 -31.55
N ASP A 29 19.82 13.19 -30.36
CA ASP A 29 19.92 14.15 -29.27
C ASP A 29 20.75 15.32 -29.78
N LYS A 30 20.04 16.40 -30.17
CA LYS A 30 20.66 17.62 -30.72
C LYS A 30 21.71 18.20 -29.75
N CYS A 31 21.63 17.80 -28.48
CA CYS A 31 22.54 18.26 -27.43
C CYS A 31 23.59 17.22 -27.04
N ALA A 32 23.76 16.12 -27.80
CA ALA A 32 24.68 15.01 -27.48
C ALA A 32 26.16 15.46 -27.29
N GLY A 33 26.57 16.51 -27.99
CA GLY A 33 27.92 17.08 -27.90
C GLY A 33 28.15 18.02 -26.68
N VAL A 34 27.08 18.33 -25.90
CA VAL A 34 27.19 19.26 -24.76
C VAL A 34 27.62 18.48 -23.52
N GLY A 35 28.83 18.71 -23.06
CA GLY A 35 29.45 18.16 -21.87
C GLY A 35 29.79 19.22 -20.82
N THR A 36 30.43 18.80 -19.74
CA THR A 36 30.80 19.72 -18.64
C THR A 36 31.83 20.81 -19.03
N LYS A 37 32.60 20.58 -20.09
CA LYS A 37 33.67 21.51 -20.54
C LYS A 37 33.13 22.64 -21.42
N ASN A 38 32.01 22.41 -22.13
CA ASN A 38 31.47 23.34 -23.12
C ASN A 38 29.97 23.71 -22.87
N ILE A 39 29.48 23.44 -21.67
CA ILE A 39 28.08 23.73 -21.33
C ILE A 39 27.76 25.22 -21.39
N LEU A 40 28.72 26.10 -21.08
CA LEU A 40 28.54 27.55 -21.11
C LEU A 40 28.41 28.10 -22.55
N ASP A 41 28.95 27.41 -23.54
CA ASP A 41 28.91 27.80 -24.96
C ASP A 41 27.66 27.20 -25.68
N ALA A 42 26.88 26.37 -24.96
CA ALA A 42 25.74 25.73 -25.57
C ALA A 42 24.51 26.68 -25.62
N ASN A 43 23.60 26.40 -26.57
CA ASN A 43 22.34 27.13 -26.57
C ASN A 43 21.47 26.79 -25.36
N LEU A 44 20.54 27.68 -25.01
CA LEU A 44 19.70 27.58 -23.80
C LEU A 44 18.92 26.27 -23.71
N THR A 45 18.44 25.75 -24.86
CA THR A 45 17.71 24.46 -24.90
C THR A 45 18.60 23.30 -24.47
N CYS A 46 19.84 23.26 -24.95
CA CYS A 46 20.79 22.23 -24.59
C CYS A 46 21.29 22.39 -23.15
N ILE A 47 21.52 23.61 -22.68
CA ILE A 47 21.82 23.86 -21.27
C ILE A 47 20.74 23.24 -20.40
N LYS A 48 19.48 23.59 -20.61
CA LYS A 48 18.34 23.07 -19.81
C LYS A 48 18.24 21.53 -19.85
N SER A 49 18.44 20.93 -21.03
CA SER A 49 18.33 19.48 -21.18
C SER A 49 19.41 18.70 -20.42
N ARG A 50 20.54 19.34 -20.09
CA ARG A 50 21.66 18.74 -19.37
C ARG A 50 21.63 18.98 -17.85
N LEU A 51 20.81 19.92 -17.36
CA LEU A 51 20.79 20.30 -15.94
C LEU A 51 19.98 19.31 -15.09
N TYR A 52 20.45 18.08 -14.99
CA TYR A 52 19.98 17.09 -14.01
C TYR A 52 21.03 16.88 -12.92
N PRO A 53 20.64 16.49 -11.69
CA PRO A 53 21.54 16.51 -10.52
C PRO A 53 22.90 15.85 -10.73
N SER A 54 22.94 14.67 -11.38
CA SER A 54 24.22 13.96 -11.60
C SER A 54 25.15 14.61 -12.64
N PHE A 55 24.62 15.46 -13.52
CA PHE A 55 25.44 16.27 -14.41
C PHE A 55 25.94 17.51 -13.69
N ILE A 56 25.06 18.22 -12.98
CA ILE A 56 25.42 19.43 -12.22
C ILE A 56 26.49 19.13 -11.17
N ALA A 57 26.45 17.97 -10.53
CA ALA A 57 27.45 17.55 -9.55
C ALA A 57 28.88 17.49 -10.12
N LYS A 58 29.02 17.29 -11.44
CA LYS A 58 30.34 17.25 -12.13
C LYS A 58 30.85 18.63 -12.57
N LEU A 59 30.03 19.67 -12.45
CA LEU A 59 30.43 21.05 -12.79
C LEU A 59 31.21 21.67 -11.65
N SER A 60 32.18 22.54 -12.01
CA SER A 60 32.85 23.38 -11.01
C SER A 60 31.86 24.42 -10.42
N ASN A 61 32.10 24.88 -9.20
CA ASN A 61 31.24 25.88 -8.57
C ASN A 61 31.19 27.20 -9.37
N PRO A 62 32.30 27.71 -9.95
CA PRO A 62 32.20 28.88 -10.84
C PRO A 62 31.29 28.63 -12.05
N THR A 63 31.36 27.44 -12.67
CA THR A 63 30.48 27.09 -13.81
C THR A 63 29.01 27.04 -13.39
N LYS A 64 28.70 26.48 -12.23
CA LYS A 64 27.33 26.44 -11.70
C LYS A 64 26.78 27.86 -11.51
N LEU A 65 27.57 28.76 -10.92
CA LEU A 65 27.14 30.15 -10.67
C LEU A 65 26.93 30.93 -11.97
N LYS A 66 27.82 30.80 -12.97
CA LYS A 66 27.61 31.38 -14.30
C LYS A 66 26.35 30.86 -15.00
N LEU A 67 26.06 29.56 -14.89
CA LEU A 67 24.82 28.99 -15.42
C LEU A 67 23.58 29.50 -14.65
N ALA A 68 23.68 29.77 -13.35
CA ALA A 68 22.61 30.37 -12.58
C ALA A 68 22.30 31.79 -13.05
N GLU A 69 23.33 32.59 -13.37
CA GLU A 69 23.17 33.94 -13.96
C GLU A 69 22.50 33.87 -15.35
N ILE A 70 22.95 32.96 -16.23
CA ILE A 70 22.33 32.75 -17.56
C ILE A 70 20.84 32.34 -17.42
N LEU A 71 20.48 31.64 -16.36
CA LEU A 71 19.15 31.13 -16.11
C LEU A 71 18.34 31.94 -15.10
N GLN A 72 18.71 33.17 -14.83
CA GLN A 72 18.02 34.06 -13.87
C GLN A 72 16.49 34.16 -14.11
N ASN A 73 16.06 34.09 -15.36
CA ASN A 73 14.63 34.07 -15.75
C ASN A 73 13.97 32.69 -15.50
N GLN A 74 14.67 31.75 -14.91
CA GLN A 74 14.19 30.43 -14.53
C GLN A 74 14.60 30.14 -13.08
N PRO A 75 13.91 30.75 -12.12
CA PRO A 75 14.34 30.82 -10.73
C PRO A 75 14.61 29.42 -10.11
N ASN A 76 13.80 28.41 -10.45
CA ASN A 76 14.00 27.05 -9.93
C ASN A 76 15.36 26.43 -10.35
N LEU A 77 15.76 26.63 -11.62
CA LEU A 77 17.04 26.11 -12.11
C LEU A 77 18.22 26.93 -11.61
N ALA A 78 18.07 28.26 -11.58
CA ALA A 78 19.07 29.16 -11.03
C ALA A 78 19.35 28.84 -9.56
N ASN A 79 18.29 28.65 -8.76
CA ASN A 79 18.41 28.31 -7.35
C ASN A 79 19.01 26.92 -7.13
N LEU A 80 18.63 25.92 -7.98
CA LEU A 80 19.27 24.59 -7.95
C LEU A 80 20.79 24.69 -8.15
N LEU A 81 21.23 25.44 -9.17
CA LEU A 81 22.66 25.62 -9.48
C LEU A 81 23.40 26.33 -8.35
N THR A 82 22.80 27.38 -7.82
CA THR A 82 23.35 28.14 -6.68
C THR A 82 23.45 27.25 -5.44
N GLY A 83 22.39 26.51 -5.11
CA GLY A 83 22.39 25.58 -3.98
C GLY A 83 23.46 24.51 -4.10
N LEU A 84 23.58 23.91 -5.30
CA LEU A 84 24.59 22.87 -5.56
C LEU A 84 26.04 23.41 -5.65
N SER A 85 26.23 24.73 -5.61
CA SER A 85 27.55 25.34 -5.45
C SER A 85 27.96 25.53 -3.98
N LYS A 86 27.03 25.35 -3.05
CA LYS A 86 27.26 25.50 -1.60
C LYS A 86 27.86 24.25 -1.00
N GLU A 87 28.51 24.39 0.13
CA GLU A 87 29.06 23.26 0.91
C GLU A 87 27.94 22.35 1.44
N ASN A 88 26.84 22.94 1.93
CA ASN A 88 25.64 22.25 2.38
C ASN A 88 24.41 22.66 1.54
N PRO A 89 24.13 21.97 0.43
CA PRO A 89 23.00 22.31 -0.42
C PRO A 89 21.65 22.19 0.27
N LEU A 90 21.46 21.21 1.16
CA LEU A 90 20.20 21.03 1.88
C LEU A 90 19.91 22.19 2.83
N ALA A 91 20.93 22.72 3.52
CA ALA A 91 20.78 23.90 4.36
C ALA A 91 20.42 25.13 3.51
N TYR A 92 21.10 25.31 2.37
CA TYR A 92 20.78 26.41 1.46
C TYR A 92 19.31 26.37 0.99
N PHE A 93 18.80 25.19 0.57
CA PHE A 93 17.40 25.07 0.15
C PHE A 93 16.41 25.28 1.29
N HIS A 94 16.77 24.85 2.49
CA HIS A 94 15.99 25.15 3.70
C HIS A 94 15.92 26.67 3.94
N ASP A 95 17.05 27.35 3.95
CA ASP A 95 17.15 28.78 4.28
C ASP A 95 16.47 29.66 3.22
N THR A 96 16.44 29.20 1.98
CA THR A 96 15.76 29.89 0.86
C THR A 96 14.30 29.46 0.67
N GLY A 97 13.78 28.54 1.47
CA GLY A 97 12.42 28.03 1.38
C GLY A 97 12.13 27.16 0.14
N ASP A 98 13.18 26.62 -0.53
CA ASP A 98 13.07 25.87 -1.78
C ASP A 98 12.87 24.37 -1.53
N ASP A 99 11.64 23.99 -1.24
CA ASP A 99 11.24 22.58 -1.02
C ASP A 99 11.44 21.71 -2.28
N VAL A 100 11.21 22.27 -3.47
CA VAL A 100 11.33 21.54 -4.75
C VAL A 100 12.75 21.06 -4.99
N ASN A 101 13.73 21.93 -4.86
CA ASN A 101 15.13 21.59 -5.07
C ASN A 101 15.71 20.81 -3.89
N PHE A 102 15.20 21.01 -2.67
CA PHE A 102 15.50 20.16 -1.52
C PHE A 102 15.15 18.69 -1.82
N ILE A 103 13.91 18.44 -2.27
CA ILE A 103 13.42 17.10 -2.62
C ILE A 103 14.27 16.48 -3.74
N LYS A 104 14.55 17.22 -4.80
CA LYS A 104 15.39 16.77 -5.93
C LYS A 104 16.78 16.36 -5.47
N TYR A 105 17.42 17.22 -4.67
CA TYR A 105 18.76 16.95 -4.20
C TYR A 105 18.82 15.83 -3.18
N TYR A 106 17.83 15.76 -2.28
CA TYR A 106 17.70 14.63 -1.33
C TYR A 106 17.63 13.28 -2.06
N ASN A 107 16.77 13.17 -3.07
CA ASN A 107 16.60 11.94 -3.86
C ASN A 107 17.88 11.57 -4.65
N TYR A 108 18.67 12.56 -5.04
CA TYR A 108 19.93 12.34 -5.75
C TYR A 108 21.07 11.95 -4.81
N SER A 109 21.19 12.64 -3.68
CA SER A 109 22.37 12.52 -2.78
C SER A 109 22.20 11.42 -1.74
N GLU A 110 20.97 11.00 -1.44
CA GLU A 110 20.63 10.04 -0.38
C GLU A 110 21.42 10.33 0.91
N PRO A 111 21.29 11.52 1.51
CA PRO A 111 22.16 11.97 2.58
C PRO A 111 22.06 11.09 3.82
N LYS A 112 23.20 10.79 4.44
CA LYS A 112 23.23 10.01 5.70
C LYS A 112 22.71 10.83 6.88
N SER A 113 22.89 12.14 6.85
CA SER A 113 22.40 13.09 7.85
C SER A 113 21.87 14.36 7.17
N ILE A 114 20.93 15.04 7.83
CA ILE A 114 20.42 16.35 7.43
C ILE A 114 20.72 17.30 8.58
N ASN A 115 21.66 18.19 8.35
CA ASN A 115 22.05 19.22 9.31
C ASN A 115 21.51 20.56 8.81
N LEU A 116 20.46 21.03 9.48
CA LEU A 116 19.86 22.35 9.26
C LEU A 116 20.11 23.19 10.50
N SER A 117 20.20 24.50 10.30
CA SER A 117 20.32 25.50 11.35
C SER A 117 19.09 26.40 11.33
N GLY A 118 18.51 26.66 12.49
CA GLY A 118 17.39 27.57 12.65
C GLY A 118 16.01 26.97 12.34
N ASP A 119 15.00 27.76 12.62
CA ASP A 119 13.60 27.46 12.38
C ASP A 119 13.16 28.08 11.06
N ASN A 120 12.39 27.33 10.27
CA ASN A 120 11.79 27.82 9.03
C ASN A 120 10.43 27.14 8.82
N GLU A 121 9.43 27.60 9.55
CA GLU A 121 8.06 27.06 9.46
C GLU A 121 7.54 27.03 8.02
N GLN A 122 7.83 28.10 7.25
CA GLN A 122 7.37 28.18 5.86
C GLN A 122 7.97 27.07 4.99
N PHE A 123 9.26 26.78 5.14
CA PHE A 123 9.92 25.68 4.41
C PHE A 123 9.30 24.34 4.75
N PHE A 124 9.10 24.03 6.04
CA PHE A 124 8.49 22.76 6.46
C PHE A 124 7.03 22.66 6.03
N THR A 125 6.30 23.80 6.01
CA THR A 125 4.93 23.87 5.48
C THR A 125 4.91 23.57 3.97
N ASN A 126 5.84 24.15 3.19
CA ASN A 126 5.98 23.86 1.77
C ASN A 126 6.27 22.39 1.52
N LEU A 127 7.20 21.77 2.28
CA LEU A 127 7.45 20.34 2.20
C LEU A 127 6.20 19.51 2.51
N ALA A 128 5.46 19.84 3.55
CA ALA A 128 4.24 19.15 3.93
C ALA A 128 3.14 19.26 2.85
N ALA A 129 3.08 20.37 2.14
CA ALA A 129 2.17 20.63 1.03
C ALA A 129 2.59 19.92 -0.29
N ASN A 130 3.87 19.57 -0.43
CA ASN A 130 4.40 18.97 -1.66
C ASN A 130 4.19 17.46 -1.70
N SER A 131 3.42 16.99 -2.69
CA SER A 131 3.15 15.54 -2.87
C SER A 131 4.39 14.69 -3.15
N ASP A 132 5.42 15.28 -3.78
CA ASP A 132 6.67 14.58 -4.10
C ASP A 132 7.51 14.28 -2.84
N PHE A 133 7.22 14.94 -1.73
CA PHE A 133 7.86 14.69 -0.44
C PHE A 133 7.37 13.39 0.23
N TYR A 134 6.20 12.87 -0.17
CA TYR A 134 5.58 11.72 0.48
C TYR A 134 6.50 10.50 0.63
N ALA A 135 7.18 10.11 -0.44
CA ALA A 135 8.05 8.93 -0.42
C ALA A 135 9.27 9.11 0.51
N ILE A 136 9.83 10.34 0.53
CA ILE A 136 10.93 10.71 1.43
C ILE A 136 10.44 10.67 2.89
N LEU A 137 9.33 11.34 3.18
CA LEU A 137 8.72 11.38 4.51
C LEU A 137 8.39 9.98 5.02
N GLN A 138 7.78 9.14 4.16
CA GLN A 138 7.47 7.76 4.51
C GLN A 138 8.73 6.97 4.91
N ASN A 139 9.79 7.07 4.11
CA ASN A 139 11.07 6.41 4.43
C ASN A 139 11.67 6.91 5.74
N MET A 140 11.61 8.23 5.98
CA MET A 140 12.13 8.84 7.23
C MET A 140 11.34 8.38 8.45
N VAL A 141 10.01 8.42 8.42
CA VAL A 141 9.15 8.09 9.56
C VAL A 141 9.20 6.61 9.87
N ILE A 142 8.99 5.74 8.88
CA ILE A 142 8.90 4.29 9.09
C ILE A 142 10.24 3.69 9.50
N ASN A 143 11.34 4.15 8.92
CA ASN A 143 12.68 3.67 9.24
C ASN A 143 13.38 4.51 10.32
N LYS A 144 12.67 5.45 10.94
CA LYS A 144 13.16 6.33 12.02
C LYS A 144 14.46 7.08 11.66
N LYS A 145 14.65 7.42 10.37
CA LYS A 145 15.83 8.14 9.89
C LYS A 145 15.73 9.65 10.20
N HIS A 146 16.87 10.32 10.27
CA HIS A 146 16.98 11.78 10.39
C HIS A 146 16.15 12.38 11.55
N GLY A 147 16.36 11.89 12.78
CA GLY A 147 15.55 12.24 13.96
C GLY A 147 15.39 13.74 14.17
N ASN A 148 16.47 14.55 14.08
CA ASN A 148 16.40 15.99 14.26
C ASN A 148 15.55 16.67 13.16
N PHE A 149 15.73 16.25 11.91
CA PHE A 149 14.92 16.76 10.80
C PHE A 149 13.45 16.39 10.97
N ARG A 150 13.15 15.11 11.35
CA ARG A 150 11.77 14.70 11.63
C ARG A 150 11.13 15.47 12.76
N ARG A 151 11.89 15.87 13.79
CA ARG A 151 11.38 16.76 14.85
C ARG A 151 11.10 18.16 14.30
N ALA A 152 11.99 18.71 13.47
CA ALA A 152 11.79 20.01 12.84
C ALA A 152 10.56 20.05 11.89
N LEU A 153 10.22 18.96 11.24
CA LEU A 153 9.00 18.84 10.42
C LEU A 153 7.71 19.11 11.19
N LEU A 154 7.73 19.04 12.54
CA LEU A 154 6.56 19.35 13.38
C LEU A 154 6.26 20.86 13.44
N GLN A 155 7.16 21.71 12.95
CA GLN A 155 6.89 23.14 12.77
C GLN A 155 5.90 23.42 11.63
N ALA A 156 5.74 22.47 10.68
CA ALA A 156 4.86 22.66 9.55
C ALA A 156 3.42 22.99 9.98
N ASN A 157 2.80 23.96 9.27
CA ASN A 157 1.39 24.25 9.44
C ASN A 157 0.56 23.10 8.82
N SER A 158 -0.13 22.37 9.66
CA SER A 158 -0.90 21.19 9.29
C SER A 158 -2.00 21.46 8.27
N ALA A 159 -2.56 22.69 8.25
CA ALA A 159 -3.66 23.06 7.37
C ALA A 159 -3.32 22.98 5.87
N PHE A 160 -2.04 23.17 5.54
CA PHE A 160 -1.54 23.15 4.15
C PHE A 160 -0.97 21.80 3.71
N ALA A 161 -0.77 20.86 4.63
CA ALA A 161 -0.24 19.55 4.31
C ALA A 161 -1.18 18.76 3.37
N THR A 162 -0.61 18.02 2.42
CA THR A 162 -1.42 17.02 1.70
C THR A 162 -1.95 15.99 2.70
N PRO A 163 -3.16 15.42 2.52
CA PRO A 163 -3.70 14.43 3.45
C PRO A 163 -2.76 13.25 3.72
N LYS A 164 -2.01 12.79 2.71
CA LYS A 164 -1.04 11.70 2.85
C LYS A 164 0.18 12.10 3.69
N ASN A 165 0.73 13.28 3.45
CA ASN A 165 1.84 13.82 4.25
C ASN A 165 1.38 14.10 5.67
N ALA A 166 0.18 14.67 5.84
CA ALA A 166 -0.42 14.95 7.14
C ALA A 166 -0.54 13.66 7.97
N PHE A 167 -0.99 12.55 7.38
CA PHE A 167 -1.06 11.28 8.10
C PHE A 167 0.30 10.84 8.64
N LEU A 168 1.34 10.87 7.80
CA LEU A 168 2.70 10.50 8.23
C LEU A 168 3.30 11.49 9.24
N LEU A 169 2.99 12.79 9.12
CA LEU A 169 3.40 13.80 10.10
C LEU A 169 2.67 13.61 11.44
N GLY A 170 1.41 13.18 11.42
CA GLY A 170 0.68 12.78 12.61
C GLY A 170 1.35 11.59 13.31
N VAL A 171 1.68 10.52 12.57
CA VAL A 171 2.44 9.37 13.11
C VAL A 171 3.78 9.82 13.66
N ASN A 172 4.48 10.71 12.96
CA ASN A 172 5.76 11.27 13.40
C ASN A 172 5.61 12.06 14.72
N ALA A 173 4.55 12.86 14.84
CA ALA A 173 4.27 13.62 16.06
C ALA A 173 3.98 12.70 17.26
N VAL A 174 3.20 11.62 17.05
CA VAL A 174 2.97 10.58 18.10
C VAL A 174 4.30 9.98 18.57
N MET A 175 5.21 9.68 17.64
CA MET A 175 6.53 9.12 17.99
C MET A 175 7.40 10.07 18.83
N PHE A 176 7.17 11.37 18.74
CA PHE A 176 7.86 12.39 19.54
C PHE A 176 7.08 12.81 20.79
N GLY A 177 5.90 12.26 21.05
CA GLY A 177 5.05 12.60 22.19
C GLY A 177 4.28 13.93 22.01
N GLU A 178 4.25 14.47 20.80
CA GLU A 178 3.60 15.77 20.46
C GLU A 178 2.13 15.53 20.10
N GLU A 179 1.31 15.14 21.08
CA GLU A 179 -0.07 14.65 20.86
C GLU A 179 -0.99 15.70 20.25
N GLN A 180 -0.90 16.95 20.70
CA GLN A 180 -1.72 18.04 20.12
C GLN A 180 -1.40 18.27 18.65
N LYS A 181 -0.11 18.29 18.32
CA LYS A 181 0.35 18.42 16.94
C LYS A 181 -0.07 17.24 16.08
N ALA A 182 -0.02 16.02 16.66
CA ALA A 182 -0.52 14.82 15.99
C ALA A 182 -2.02 14.93 15.65
N VAL A 183 -2.85 15.42 16.57
CA VAL A 183 -4.29 15.63 16.33
C VAL A 183 -4.52 16.62 15.19
N GLU A 184 -3.77 17.73 15.14
CA GLU A 184 -3.88 18.70 14.03
C GLU A 184 -3.58 18.05 12.68
N PHE A 185 -2.50 17.30 12.58
CA PHE A 185 -2.13 16.62 11.35
C PHE A 185 -3.15 15.53 10.97
N PHE A 186 -3.61 14.71 11.92
CA PHE A 186 -4.61 13.70 11.63
C PHE A 186 -5.95 14.30 11.21
N LYS A 187 -6.39 15.44 11.79
CA LYS A 187 -7.57 16.18 11.31
C LYS A 187 -7.44 16.60 9.85
N THR A 188 -6.26 17.04 9.42
CA THR A 188 -6.00 17.31 8.00
C THR A 188 -6.01 16.02 7.15
N ALA A 189 -5.47 14.92 7.68
CA ALA A 189 -5.46 13.65 6.99
C ALA A 189 -6.86 13.05 6.77
N THR A 190 -7.87 13.42 7.57
CA THR A 190 -9.27 12.97 7.35
C THR A 190 -9.86 13.45 6.03
N LYS A 191 -9.29 14.53 5.44
CA LYS A 191 -9.74 15.12 4.17
C LYS A 191 -9.30 14.32 2.94
N VAL A 192 -8.79 13.09 3.13
CA VAL A 192 -8.38 12.23 2.02
C VAL A 192 -9.60 11.87 1.16
N GLU A 193 -9.51 12.20 -0.12
CA GLU A 193 -10.52 11.84 -1.10
C GLU A 193 -10.40 10.36 -1.51
N LYS A 194 -11.52 9.75 -1.89
CA LYS A 194 -11.58 8.41 -2.52
C LYS A 194 -11.09 7.23 -1.66
N SER A 195 -10.90 7.41 -0.35
CA SER A 195 -10.50 6.30 0.54
C SER A 195 -11.13 6.43 1.93
N VAL A 196 -12.33 5.87 2.09
CA VAL A 196 -13.00 5.79 3.39
C VAL A 196 -12.11 5.11 4.43
N HIS A 197 -11.40 4.03 4.06
CA HIS A 197 -10.47 3.35 4.97
C HIS A 197 -9.39 4.28 5.54
N ASN A 198 -8.77 5.11 4.69
CA ASN A 198 -7.72 6.03 5.14
C ASN A 198 -8.29 7.20 5.95
N ALA A 199 -9.49 7.69 5.59
CA ALA A 199 -10.18 8.70 6.38
C ALA A 199 -10.53 8.17 7.77
N ASP A 200 -11.06 6.95 7.86
CA ASP A 200 -11.38 6.29 9.13
C ASP A 200 -10.12 6.03 9.98
N ASN A 201 -9.01 5.65 9.36
CA ASN A 201 -7.75 5.53 10.07
C ASN A 201 -7.33 6.87 10.73
N ALA A 202 -7.37 7.95 9.97
CA ALA A 202 -7.04 9.28 10.49
C ALA A 202 -8.01 9.72 11.59
N LYS A 203 -9.31 9.50 11.42
CA LYS A 203 -10.34 9.77 12.45
C LYS A 203 -10.09 8.96 13.71
N PHE A 204 -9.76 7.69 13.58
CA PHE A 204 -9.46 6.84 14.71
C PHE A 204 -8.26 7.36 15.51
N TRP A 205 -7.20 7.83 14.84
CA TRP A 205 -6.07 8.47 15.50
C TRP A 205 -6.46 9.76 16.22
N VAL A 206 -7.34 10.59 15.62
CA VAL A 206 -7.88 11.77 16.32
C VAL A 206 -8.60 11.35 17.60
N TYR A 207 -9.51 10.36 17.51
CA TYR A 207 -10.22 9.85 18.69
C TYR A 207 -9.26 9.28 19.73
N LEU A 208 -8.31 8.44 19.32
CA LEU A 208 -7.37 7.77 20.24
C LEU A 208 -6.49 8.77 21.02
N LEU A 209 -6.16 9.91 20.43
CA LEU A 209 -5.34 10.97 21.02
C LEU A 209 -6.15 11.95 21.88
N SER A 210 -7.36 12.33 21.43
CA SER A 210 -8.14 13.41 22.04
C SER A 210 -9.31 12.94 22.90
N GLY A 211 -9.79 11.70 22.73
CA GLY A 211 -11.03 11.21 23.37
C GLY A 211 -12.29 11.86 22.78
N ASP A 212 -12.23 12.49 21.61
CA ASP A 212 -13.35 13.22 21.02
C ASP A 212 -14.48 12.26 20.57
N GLU A 213 -15.54 12.20 21.35
CA GLU A 213 -16.72 11.35 21.11
C GLU A 213 -17.46 11.69 19.81
N SER A 214 -17.33 12.91 19.29
CA SER A 214 -17.93 13.30 18.01
C SER A 214 -17.29 12.53 16.85
N VAL A 215 -15.97 12.37 16.90
CA VAL A 215 -15.19 11.59 15.91
C VAL A 215 -15.50 10.09 16.02
N LEU A 216 -15.72 9.59 17.25
CA LEU A 216 -16.15 8.20 17.45
C LEU A 216 -17.50 7.94 16.79
N LYS A 217 -18.47 8.88 16.91
CA LYS A 217 -19.76 8.80 16.22
C LYS A 217 -19.64 8.79 14.71
N GLU A 218 -18.70 9.55 14.15
CA GLU A 218 -18.41 9.49 12.70
C GLU A 218 -17.92 8.10 12.26
N LEU A 219 -17.06 7.45 13.05
CA LEU A 219 -16.58 6.10 12.76
C LEU A 219 -17.70 5.06 12.83
N LEU A 220 -18.68 5.23 13.72
CA LEU A 220 -19.87 4.35 13.78
C LEU A 220 -20.72 4.41 12.50
N ASN A 221 -20.74 5.57 11.84
CA ASN A 221 -21.49 5.81 10.60
C ASN A 221 -20.69 5.47 9.33
N SER A 222 -19.46 4.95 9.48
CA SER A 222 -18.67 4.52 8.31
C SER A 222 -19.38 3.41 7.54
N THR A 223 -19.43 3.56 6.22
CA THR A 223 -19.93 2.54 5.30
C THR A 223 -18.92 1.43 5.04
N ASN A 224 -17.68 1.60 5.48
CA ASN A 224 -16.60 0.62 5.32
C ASN A 224 -16.31 -0.08 6.64
N TYR A 225 -16.49 -1.39 6.70
CA TYR A 225 -16.14 -2.17 7.87
C TYR A 225 -14.64 -2.48 7.87
N ASN A 226 -13.87 -1.54 8.38
CA ASN A 226 -12.44 -1.67 8.66
C ASN A 226 -12.21 -1.84 10.17
N ILE A 227 -10.98 -2.09 10.57
CA ILE A 227 -10.65 -2.31 11.99
C ILE A 227 -11.04 -1.12 12.89
N TYR A 228 -11.04 0.10 12.37
CA TYR A 228 -11.35 1.33 13.11
C TYR A 228 -12.84 1.49 13.39
N SER A 229 -13.67 1.29 12.36
CA SER A 229 -15.13 1.31 12.52
C SER A 229 -15.63 0.13 13.36
N LEU A 230 -15.02 -1.05 13.20
CA LEU A 230 -15.32 -2.22 14.03
C LEU A 230 -14.91 -2.01 15.49
N TYR A 231 -13.74 -1.43 15.73
CA TYR A 231 -13.29 -1.08 17.07
C TYR A 231 -14.20 -0.04 17.75
N ALA A 232 -14.62 0.99 16.99
CA ALA A 232 -15.58 1.99 17.47
C ALA A 232 -16.93 1.35 17.86
N LYS A 233 -17.41 0.39 17.05
CA LYS A 233 -18.64 -0.38 17.36
C LYS A 233 -18.49 -1.21 18.64
N GLU A 234 -17.35 -1.84 18.82
CA GLU A 234 -17.06 -2.60 20.04
C GLU A 234 -17.03 -1.71 21.29
N LEU A 235 -16.37 -0.55 21.23
CA LEU A 235 -16.29 0.41 22.34
C LEU A 235 -17.66 0.92 22.78
N THR A 236 -18.57 1.12 21.84
CA THR A 236 -19.92 1.66 22.10
C THR A 236 -20.98 0.59 22.35
N GLY A 237 -20.61 -0.70 22.26
CA GLY A 237 -21.56 -1.80 22.33
C GLY A 237 -22.53 -1.91 21.14
N ASN A 238 -22.27 -1.16 20.06
CA ASN A 238 -23.08 -1.22 18.84
C ASN A 238 -22.72 -2.47 18.03
N LYS A 239 -23.56 -3.48 18.06
CA LYS A 239 -23.36 -4.75 17.35
C LYS A 239 -23.88 -4.76 15.91
N THR A 240 -24.51 -3.68 15.45
CA THR A 240 -25.11 -3.66 14.11
C THR A 240 -24.07 -3.62 13.02
N ILE A 241 -23.99 -4.67 12.23
CA ILE A 241 -23.15 -4.77 11.03
C ILE A 241 -24.09 -5.06 9.85
N ASN A 242 -24.21 -4.11 8.92
CA ASN A 242 -25.00 -4.26 7.71
C ASN A 242 -24.14 -4.86 6.61
N ILE A 243 -24.17 -6.19 6.51
CA ILE A 243 -23.46 -6.94 5.47
C ILE A 243 -24.45 -7.69 4.60
N VAL A 244 -24.05 -7.97 3.39
CA VAL A 244 -24.79 -8.81 2.45
C VAL A 244 -24.04 -10.12 2.30
N ILE A 245 -24.66 -11.21 2.72
CA ILE A 245 -24.20 -12.57 2.41
C ILE A 245 -24.98 -12.99 1.17
N PRO A 246 -24.36 -13.00 -0.01
CA PRO A 246 -25.10 -13.30 -1.22
C PRO A 246 -25.46 -14.79 -1.27
N GLU A 247 -26.74 -15.08 -1.47
CA GLU A 247 -27.27 -16.42 -1.70
C GLU A 247 -27.51 -16.62 -3.19
N PRO A 248 -26.77 -17.53 -3.84
CA PRO A 248 -26.89 -17.74 -5.29
C PRO A 248 -28.26 -18.34 -5.65
N LYS A 249 -28.89 -17.78 -6.69
CA LYS A 249 -30.24 -18.17 -7.15
C LYS A 249 -30.23 -19.17 -8.30
N LYS A 250 -29.08 -19.40 -8.95
CA LYS A 250 -28.93 -20.26 -10.12
C LYS A 250 -27.77 -21.23 -9.93
N GLU A 251 -27.85 -22.39 -10.56
CA GLU A 251 -26.79 -23.42 -10.48
C GLU A 251 -25.50 -22.96 -11.16
N ALA A 252 -25.53 -22.58 -12.42
CA ALA A 252 -24.37 -22.11 -13.17
C ALA A 252 -24.74 -21.09 -14.27
N PRO A 253 -23.85 -20.17 -14.61
CA PRO A 253 -24.02 -19.29 -15.76
C PRO A 253 -23.78 -20.08 -17.05
N LEU A 254 -24.63 -19.87 -18.05
CA LEU A 254 -24.43 -20.45 -19.37
C LEU A 254 -23.17 -19.86 -20.02
N ASN A 255 -22.29 -20.72 -20.53
CA ASN A 255 -21.09 -20.36 -21.31
C ASN A 255 -20.11 -19.44 -20.59
N TYR A 256 -19.95 -19.58 -19.26
CA TYR A 256 -18.93 -18.85 -18.50
C TYR A 256 -17.99 -19.83 -17.78
N ASP A 257 -16.79 -19.97 -18.31
CA ASP A 257 -15.74 -20.72 -17.64
C ASP A 257 -15.06 -19.79 -16.60
N ILE A 258 -15.21 -20.12 -15.31
CA ILE A 258 -14.64 -19.36 -14.20
C ILE A 258 -13.12 -19.47 -14.13
N THR A 259 -12.54 -20.51 -14.75
CA THR A 259 -11.10 -20.77 -14.75
C THR A 259 -10.37 -20.05 -15.90
N ASP A 260 -11.09 -19.56 -16.89
CA ASP A 260 -10.52 -18.74 -17.97
C ASP A 260 -10.30 -17.28 -17.51
N PRO A 261 -9.05 -16.83 -17.31
CA PRO A 261 -8.78 -15.46 -16.88
C PRO A 261 -9.25 -14.40 -17.88
N PHE A 262 -9.36 -14.73 -19.17
CA PHE A 262 -9.87 -13.80 -20.17
C PHE A 262 -11.38 -13.54 -20.01
N ASN A 263 -12.13 -14.50 -19.50
CA ASN A 263 -13.54 -14.30 -19.16
C ASN A 263 -13.69 -13.23 -18.09
N TRP A 264 -12.88 -13.29 -17.03
CA TRP A 264 -12.87 -12.27 -16.00
C TRP A 264 -12.41 -10.89 -16.52
N VAL A 265 -11.33 -10.84 -17.29
CA VAL A 265 -10.84 -9.58 -17.88
C VAL A 265 -11.92 -8.91 -18.74
N ARG A 266 -12.61 -9.67 -19.59
CA ARG A 266 -13.70 -9.16 -20.42
C ARG A 266 -14.90 -8.70 -19.58
N THR A 267 -15.28 -9.48 -18.56
CA THR A 267 -16.37 -9.16 -17.64
C THR A 267 -16.09 -7.87 -16.87
N LYS A 268 -14.89 -7.76 -16.30
CA LYS A 268 -14.46 -6.57 -15.58
C LYS A 268 -14.43 -5.34 -16.48
N ALA A 269 -13.81 -5.44 -17.66
CA ALA A 269 -13.73 -4.33 -18.62
C ALA A 269 -15.12 -3.87 -19.11
N LYS A 270 -16.10 -4.79 -19.20
CA LYS A 270 -17.48 -4.46 -19.52
C LYS A 270 -18.17 -3.76 -18.34
N ALA A 271 -18.06 -4.29 -17.12
CA ALA A 271 -18.62 -3.69 -15.93
C ALA A 271 -18.02 -2.30 -15.62
N ASP A 272 -16.75 -2.06 -15.97
CA ASP A 272 -16.09 -0.77 -15.76
C ASP A 272 -16.66 0.38 -16.60
N LYS A 273 -17.43 0.06 -17.65
CA LYS A 273 -18.06 1.03 -18.57
C LYS A 273 -19.56 1.21 -18.34
N MET A 274 -20.15 0.42 -17.45
CA MET A 274 -21.59 0.39 -17.22
C MET A 274 -22.00 1.39 -16.14
N GLU A 275 -23.17 1.99 -16.34
CA GLU A 275 -23.86 2.77 -15.33
C GLU A 275 -24.60 1.86 -14.31
N LYS A 276 -25.05 2.45 -13.21
CA LYS A 276 -25.64 1.72 -12.07
C LYS A 276 -26.78 0.76 -12.47
N ALA A 277 -27.71 1.22 -13.29
CA ALA A 277 -28.87 0.39 -13.71
C ALA A 277 -28.40 -0.80 -14.55
N GLU A 278 -27.44 -0.58 -15.47
CA GLU A 278 -26.86 -1.64 -16.30
C GLU A 278 -26.08 -2.65 -15.46
N LEU A 279 -25.33 -2.18 -14.45
CA LEU A 279 -24.60 -3.04 -13.53
C LEU A 279 -25.53 -3.97 -12.74
N LEU A 280 -26.68 -3.47 -12.27
CA LEU A 280 -27.67 -4.27 -11.54
C LEU A 280 -28.24 -5.40 -12.43
N GLU A 281 -28.55 -5.10 -13.71
CA GLU A 281 -29.01 -6.12 -14.65
C GLU A 281 -27.87 -7.09 -15.04
N PHE A 282 -26.67 -6.57 -15.22
CA PHE A 282 -25.51 -7.39 -15.57
C PHE A 282 -25.12 -8.37 -14.45
N ALA A 283 -25.21 -7.95 -13.19
CA ALA A 283 -24.94 -8.79 -12.03
C ALA A 283 -25.82 -10.05 -11.98
N LYS A 284 -27.09 -9.96 -12.39
CA LYS A 284 -28.02 -11.11 -12.40
C LYS A 284 -27.52 -12.31 -13.22
N LYS A 285 -26.61 -12.11 -14.17
CA LYS A 285 -25.98 -13.20 -14.95
C LYS A 285 -25.02 -14.03 -14.12
N PHE A 286 -24.45 -13.42 -13.09
CA PHE A 286 -23.43 -14.00 -12.21
C PHE A 286 -23.99 -14.45 -10.85
N ASP A 287 -25.31 -14.39 -10.66
CA ASP A 287 -25.99 -14.82 -9.43
C ASP A 287 -26.08 -16.37 -9.39
N THR A 288 -24.90 -17.01 -9.32
CA THR A 288 -24.75 -18.46 -9.29
C THR A 288 -23.70 -18.87 -8.27
N LYS A 289 -23.73 -20.13 -7.82
CA LYS A 289 -22.73 -20.69 -6.91
C LYS A 289 -21.27 -20.47 -7.39
N ALA A 290 -21.04 -20.72 -8.67
CA ALA A 290 -19.69 -20.65 -9.25
C ALA A 290 -19.20 -19.22 -9.46
N THR A 291 -20.07 -18.24 -9.64
CA THR A 291 -19.73 -16.87 -10.00
C THR A 291 -20.15 -15.81 -8.97
N ILE A 292 -20.37 -16.24 -7.74
CA ILE A 292 -20.79 -15.33 -6.65
C ILE A 292 -19.71 -14.28 -6.32
N GLY A 293 -18.46 -14.53 -6.66
CA GLY A 293 -17.36 -13.57 -6.59
C GLY A 293 -17.56 -12.42 -7.56
N GLU A 294 -17.79 -12.73 -8.84
CA GLU A 294 -18.08 -11.79 -9.91
C GLU A 294 -19.36 -11.01 -9.62
N TYR A 295 -20.41 -11.69 -9.17
CA TYR A 295 -21.65 -11.06 -8.70
C TYR A 295 -21.38 -10.01 -7.64
N SER A 296 -20.67 -10.38 -6.58
CA SER A 296 -20.34 -9.49 -5.47
C SER A 296 -19.49 -8.30 -5.93
N TYR A 297 -18.55 -8.50 -6.87
CA TYR A 297 -17.76 -7.42 -7.45
C TYR A 297 -18.65 -6.41 -8.19
N ILE A 298 -19.53 -6.90 -9.07
CA ILE A 298 -20.40 -6.05 -9.90
C ILE A 298 -21.39 -5.31 -9.01
N MET A 299 -22.00 -6.00 -8.04
CA MET A 299 -22.94 -5.39 -7.09
C MET A 299 -22.28 -4.33 -6.19
N ASN A 300 -21.07 -4.57 -5.68
CA ASN A 300 -20.31 -3.55 -4.94
C ASN A 300 -20.17 -2.26 -5.77
N LYS A 301 -19.89 -2.41 -7.07
CA LYS A 301 -19.75 -1.27 -7.97
C LYS A 301 -21.11 -0.58 -8.23
N ALA A 302 -22.17 -1.37 -8.43
CA ALA A 302 -23.54 -0.86 -8.61
C ALA A 302 -24.06 -0.07 -7.40
N THR A 303 -23.57 -0.38 -6.20
CA THR A 303 -23.97 0.30 -4.95
C THR A 303 -22.97 1.36 -4.49
N ASP A 304 -22.03 1.78 -5.35
CA ASP A 304 -20.95 2.71 -5.02
C ASP A 304 -20.16 2.29 -3.77
N TYR A 305 -19.97 0.96 -3.60
CA TYR A 305 -19.28 0.35 -2.46
C TYR A 305 -19.91 0.65 -1.10
N LYS A 306 -21.21 1.00 -1.05
CA LYS A 306 -21.94 1.22 0.18
C LYS A 306 -22.39 -0.09 0.82
N ASP A 307 -22.71 -1.10 0.01
CA ASP A 307 -23.05 -2.44 0.48
C ASP A 307 -21.77 -3.28 0.65
N ASN A 308 -21.74 -4.00 1.76
CA ASN A 308 -20.58 -4.80 2.12
C ASN A 308 -20.87 -6.28 1.87
N PHE A 309 -20.46 -6.81 0.72
CA PHE A 309 -20.65 -8.20 0.33
C PHE A 309 -19.61 -9.11 0.98
N TYR A 310 -20.09 -10.14 1.68
CA TYR A 310 -19.27 -11.18 2.32
C TYR A 310 -19.66 -12.54 1.77
N ALA A 311 -19.27 -12.79 0.52
CA ALA A 311 -19.46 -14.08 -0.14
C ALA A 311 -18.62 -15.18 0.52
N MET A 312 -19.15 -16.41 0.53
CA MET A 312 -18.47 -17.62 1.00
C MET A 312 -18.57 -18.71 -0.07
N PRO A 313 -17.91 -18.52 -1.24
CA PRO A 313 -17.98 -19.51 -2.31
C PRO A 313 -17.09 -20.72 -2.05
N PHE A 314 -17.43 -21.83 -2.73
CA PHE A 314 -16.61 -23.03 -2.78
C PHE A 314 -16.28 -23.60 -1.39
N MET A 315 -17.24 -23.50 -0.45
CA MET A 315 -17.05 -23.96 0.93
C MET A 315 -16.77 -25.46 1.02
N GLU A 316 -17.19 -26.23 0.02
CA GLU A 316 -16.89 -27.66 -0.13
C GLU A 316 -15.38 -27.97 -0.29
N PHE A 317 -14.60 -27.00 -0.73
CA PHE A 317 -13.15 -27.13 -0.92
C PHE A 317 -12.31 -26.45 0.18
N ILE A 318 -12.95 -25.70 1.10
CA ILE A 318 -12.22 -24.91 2.11
C ILE A 318 -11.46 -25.78 3.13
N GLY A 319 -11.82 -27.07 3.22
CA GLY A 319 -11.23 -28.02 4.14
C GLY A 319 -11.95 -28.13 5.49
N ASP A 320 -11.53 -29.11 6.30
CA ASP A 320 -12.16 -29.50 7.56
C ASP A 320 -11.67 -28.70 8.78
N GLY A 321 -10.91 -27.61 8.56
CA GLY A 321 -10.44 -26.73 9.62
C GLY A 321 -11.59 -26.14 10.45
N ASP A 322 -11.28 -25.70 11.66
CA ASP A 322 -12.22 -24.99 12.52
C ASP A 322 -12.68 -23.65 11.93
N ASN A 323 -13.62 -22.99 12.59
CA ASN A 323 -14.14 -21.70 12.12
C ASN A 323 -13.09 -20.58 12.13
N HIS A 324 -12.04 -20.68 12.96
CA HIS A 324 -10.90 -19.78 12.91
C HIS A 324 -10.16 -19.89 11.57
N ARG A 325 -9.80 -21.13 11.16
CA ARG A 325 -9.12 -21.40 9.89
C ARG A 325 -10.00 -21.00 8.69
N LYS A 326 -11.28 -21.38 8.71
CA LYS A 326 -12.22 -21.02 7.64
C LYS A 326 -12.36 -19.51 7.49
N ALA A 327 -12.52 -18.78 8.60
CA ALA A 327 -12.60 -17.32 8.58
C ALA A 327 -11.32 -16.66 8.04
N LEU A 328 -10.14 -17.20 8.38
CA LEU A 328 -8.87 -16.68 7.89
C LEU A 328 -8.71 -16.88 6.37
N LEU A 329 -9.05 -18.06 5.86
CA LEU A 329 -9.04 -18.34 4.42
C LEU A 329 -10.02 -17.43 3.65
N LEU A 330 -11.24 -17.27 4.18
CA LEU A 330 -12.25 -16.38 3.60
C LEU A 330 -11.79 -14.92 3.64
N ALA A 331 -11.17 -14.48 4.74
CA ALA A 331 -10.65 -13.12 4.87
C ALA A 331 -9.55 -12.82 3.85
N ILE A 332 -8.64 -13.76 3.64
CA ILE A 332 -7.57 -13.66 2.65
C ILE A 332 -8.17 -13.69 1.25
N GLY A 333 -9.00 -14.67 0.88
CA GLY A 333 -9.59 -14.78 -0.45
C GLY A 333 -10.41 -13.55 -0.85
N ARG A 334 -11.17 -12.97 0.12
CA ARG A 334 -11.88 -11.70 -0.10
C ARG A 334 -10.92 -10.54 -0.36
N GLN A 335 -9.81 -10.47 0.36
CA GLN A 335 -8.81 -9.40 0.17
C GLN A 335 -8.04 -9.57 -1.13
N GLU A 336 -7.72 -10.79 -1.53
CA GLU A 336 -6.91 -11.07 -2.72
C GLU A 336 -7.64 -10.80 -4.03
N SER A 337 -8.79 -11.40 -4.22
CA SER A 337 -9.50 -11.33 -5.50
C SER A 337 -11.02 -11.14 -5.39
N ARG A 338 -11.57 -11.10 -4.18
CA ARG A 338 -13.01 -11.29 -3.91
C ARG A 338 -13.52 -12.64 -4.40
N PHE A 339 -12.69 -13.66 -4.29
CA PHE A 339 -12.95 -15.05 -4.70
C PHE A 339 -13.16 -15.25 -6.19
N ILE A 340 -12.53 -14.46 -7.04
CA ILE A 340 -12.66 -14.61 -8.49
C ILE A 340 -11.59 -15.58 -8.99
N PRO A 341 -11.99 -16.80 -9.45
CA PRO A 341 -11.04 -17.84 -9.84
C PRO A 341 -10.11 -17.41 -10.97
N GLY A 342 -10.62 -16.76 -12.02
CA GLY A 342 -9.84 -16.28 -13.16
C GLY A 342 -9.05 -14.99 -12.92
N SER A 343 -8.84 -14.58 -11.65
CA SER A 343 -8.11 -13.34 -11.34
C SER A 343 -6.60 -13.48 -11.57
N VAL A 344 -6.01 -12.49 -12.24
CA VAL A 344 -4.55 -12.33 -12.42
C VAL A 344 -4.14 -10.93 -12.05
N SER A 345 -3.19 -10.78 -11.13
CA SER A 345 -2.70 -9.46 -10.71
C SER A 345 -1.69 -8.86 -11.69
N THR A 346 -1.40 -7.58 -11.52
CA THR A 346 -0.34 -6.88 -12.29
C THR A 346 1.06 -7.45 -12.02
N SER A 347 1.26 -8.12 -10.89
CA SER A 347 2.49 -8.80 -10.52
C SER A 347 2.48 -10.29 -10.89
N TYR A 348 1.44 -10.75 -11.60
CA TYR A 348 1.27 -12.13 -12.05
C TYR A 348 0.99 -13.11 -10.91
N ALA A 349 0.28 -12.70 -9.86
CA ALA A 349 -0.33 -13.62 -8.91
C ALA A 349 -1.61 -14.21 -9.50
N LEU A 350 -1.89 -15.50 -9.26
CA LEU A 350 -2.89 -16.30 -9.96
C LEU A 350 -4.02 -16.78 -9.04
N GLY A 351 -5.21 -16.80 -9.59
CA GLY A 351 -6.39 -17.42 -9.00
C GLY A 351 -7.02 -16.63 -7.86
N MET A 352 -8.04 -17.22 -7.25
CA MET A 352 -8.81 -16.53 -6.20
C MET A 352 -7.99 -16.24 -4.93
N MET A 353 -6.94 -17.02 -4.67
CA MET A 353 -6.05 -16.86 -3.52
C MET A 353 -4.72 -16.16 -3.88
N GLN A 354 -4.55 -15.70 -5.12
CA GLN A 354 -3.45 -14.89 -5.64
C GLN A 354 -2.05 -15.45 -5.35
N PHE A 355 -1.82 -16.71 -5.68
CA PHE A 355 -0.49 -17.30 -5.53
C PHE A 355 0.47 -16.83 -6.61
N MET A 356 1.66 -16.47 -6.19
CA MET A 356 2.77 -16.27 -7.13
C MET A 356 3.17 -17.62 -7.75
N PRO A 357 3.41 -17.72 -9.07
CA PRO A 357 3.73 -18.96 -9.74
C PRO A 357 4.88 -19.77 -9.11
N PHE A 358 5.91 -19.08 -8.61
CA PHE A 358 7.03 -19.75 -7.95
C PHE A 358 6.64 -20.40 -6.61
N VAL A 359 5.71 -19.78 -5.85
CA VAL A 359 5.19 -20.35 -4.60
C VAL A 359 4.31 -21.56 -4.90
N ALA A 360 3.40 -21.43 -5.88
CA ALA A 360 2.53 -22.52 -6.30
C ALA A 360 3.35 -23.74 -6.79
N ASN A 361 4.36 -23.51 -7.64
CA ASN A 361 5.26 -24.57 -8.10
C ASN A 361 6.05 -25.24 -6.96
N ASP A 362 6.47 -24.46 -5.96
CA ASP A 362 7.20 -25.00 -4.79
C ASP A 362 6.29 -25.91 -3.95
N LEU A 363 5.06 -25.46 -3.66
CA LEU A 363 4.06 -26.25 -2.94
C LEU A 363 3.69 -27.52 -3.71
N ALA A 364 3.40 -27.41 -5.01
CA ALA A 364 3.04 -28.56 -5.84
C ALA A 364 4.15 -29.62 -5.89
N LYS A 365 5.36 -29.20 -6.25
CA LYS A 365 6.46 -30.13 -6.52
C LYS A 365 7.11 -30.67 -5.24
N LYS A 366 7.36 -29.80 -4.24
CA LYS A 366 8.10 -30.19 -3.05
C LYS A 366 7.22 -30.79 -1.96
N GLN A 367 6.03 -30.20 -1.73
CA GLN A 367 5.16 -30.64 -0.64
C GLN A 367 4.15 -31.69 -1.10
N LEU A 368 3.46 -31.46 -2.21
CA LEU A 368 2.39 -32.33 -2.71
C LEU A 368 2.88 -33.43 -3.67
N LYS A 369 4.12 -33.37 -4.16
CA LYS A 369 4.70 -34.30 -5.12
C LYS A 369 3.85 -34.46 -6.40
N MET A 370 3.15 -33.39 -6.80
CA MET A 370 2.38 -33.37 -8.05
C MET A 370 3.33 -33.33 -9.25
N THR A 371 3.22 -34.29 -10.14
CA THR A 371 4.09 -34.44 -11.32
C THR A 371 3.56 -33.63 -12.51
N ASP A 372 2.26 -33.50 -12.60
CA ASP A 372 1.48 -32.91 -13.71
C ASP A 372 0.91 -31.51 -13.41
N PHE A 373 1.33 -30.89 -12.29
CA PHE A 373 0.87 -29.55 -11.93
C PHE A 373 1.29 -28.51 -12.95
N ASP A 374 0.30 -27.79 -13.49
CA ASP A 374 0.47 -26.56 -14.23
C ASP A 374 0.03 -25.37 -13.37
N GLN A 375 0.68 -24.21 -13.55
CA GLN A 375 0.31 -23.01 -12.79
C GLN A 375 -1.12 -22.51 -13.09
N ASP A 376 -1.69 -22.88 -14.25
CA ASP A 376 -3.09 -22.59 -14.59
C ASP A 376 -4.08 -23.38 -13.71
N ASP A 377 -3.63 -24.47 -13.04
CA ASP A 377 -4.42 -25.17 -12.02
C ASP A 377 -4.80 -24.23 -10.85
N MET A 378 -4.07 -23.13 -10.64
CA MET A 378 -4.39 -22.13 -9.62
C MET A 378 -5.70 -21.37 -9.87
N PHE A 379 -6.25 -21.47 -11.08
CA PHE A 379 -7.59 -20.95 -11.38
C PHE A 379 -8.71 -21.88 -10.93
N LYS A 380 -8.40 -23.11 -10.50
CA LYS A 380 -9.37 -24.07 -9.95
C LYS A 380 -9.56 -23.80 -8.44
N PRO A 381 -10.81 -23.54 -7.97
CA PRO A 381 -11.06 -23.23 -6.57
C PRO A 381 -10.57 -24.29 -5.58
N GLU A 382 -10.72 -25.58 -5.92
CA GLU A 382 -10.25 -26.69 -5.10
C GLU A 382 -8.72 -26.71 -4.91
N ILE A 383 -7.97 -26.40 -5.98
CA ILE A 383 -6.51 -26.30 -5.91
C ILE A 383 -6.10 -25.04 -5.14
N ALA A 384 -6.77 -23.92 -5.39
CA ALA A 384 -6.48 -22.65 -4.70
C ALA A 384 -6.67 -22.77 -3.18
N TYR A 385 -7.78 -23.35 -2.69
CA TYR A 385 -7.98 -23.57 -1.26
C TYR A 385 -7.02 -24.61 -0.68
N LYS A 386 -6.75 -25.70 -1.39
CA LYS A 386 -5.78 -26.71 -0.95
C LYS A 386 -4.40 -26.08 -0.72
N PHE A 387 -3.94 -25.25 -1.66
CA PHE A 387 -2.63 -24.60 -1.55
C PHE A 387 -2.63 -23.53 -0.46
N ALA A 388 -3.73 -22.79 -0.30
CA ALA A 388 -3.88 -21.80 0.76
C ALA A 388 -3.82 -22.45 2.15
N ASN A 389 -4.50 -23.58 2.36
CA ASN A 389 -4.40 -24.33 3.60
C ASN A 389 -2.96 -24.73 3.92
N LEU A 390 -2.26 -25.36 2.96
CA LEU A 390 -0.87 -25.77 3.14
C LEU A 390 0.06 -24.58 3.44
N HIS A 391 -0.19 -23.45 2.76
CA HIS A 391 0.61 -22.27 2.99
C HIS A 391 0.35 -21.67 4.39
N ILE A 392 -0.91 -21.63 4.83
CA ILE A 392 -1.24 -21.19 6.20
C ILE A 392 -0.66 -22.16 7.23
N ASP A 393 -0.72 -23.48 7.02
CA ASP A 393 -0.05 -24.48 7.90
C ASP A 393 1.45 -24.20 8.04
N TYR A 394 2.09 -23.83 6.95
CA TYR A 394 3.50 -23.42 6.98
C TYR A 394 3.72 -22.14 7.79
N LEU A 395 2.85 -21.13 7.63
CA LEU A 395 2.95 -19.85 8.35
C LEU A 395 2.67 -20.01 9.84
N GLU A 396 1.68 -20.82 10.21
CA GLU A 396 1.26 -21.04 11.61
C GLU A 396 2.31 -21.82 12.44
N LYS A 397 3.28 -22.48 11.80
CA LYS A 397 4.45 -23.02 12.53
C LYS A 397 5.22 -21.90 13.28
N SER A 398 5.13 -20.68 12.79
CA SER A 398 5.87 -19.54 13.32
C SER A 398 4.97 -18.39 13.79
N LEU A 399 3.75 -18.27 13.30
CA LEU A 399 2.86 -17.13 13.53
C LEU A 399 1.52 -17.63 14.07
N ILE A 400 0.94 -16.89 15.02
CA ILE A 400 -0.35 -17.23 15.61
C ILE A 400 -1.42 -16.19 15.24
N SER A 401 -1.06 -14.90 15.21
CA SER A 401 -2.01 -13.83 14.94
C SER A 401 -2.42 -13.79 13.47
N PRO A 402 -3.72 -13.66 13.14
CA PRO A 402 -4.21 -13.43 11.79
C PRO A 402 -3.53 -12.24 11.08
N VAL A 403 -3.17 -11.19 11.81
CA VAL A 403 -2.46 -10.02 11.25
C VAL A 403 -1.05 -10.39 10.81
N PHE A 404 -0.30 -11.13 11.63
CA PHE A 404 1.06 -11.53 11.28
C PHE A 404 1.07 -12.57 10.16
N ILE A 405 0.08 -13.46 10.14
CA ILE A 405 -0.13 -14.40 9.02
C ILE A 405 -0.43 -13.60 7.74
N ALA A 406 -1.29 -12.58 7.83
CA ALA A 406 -1.59 -11.72 6.69
C ALA A 406 -0.35 -10.96 6.18
N TYR A 407 0.48 -10.42 7.07
CA TYR A 407 1.75 -9.80 6.65
C TYR A 407 2.67 -10.80 5.94
N ALA A 408 2.72 -12.04 6.42
CA ALA A 408 3.56 -13.08 5.83
C ALA A 408 2.98 -13.61 4.51
N TYR A 409 1.67 -13.68 4.39
CA TYR A 409 1.00 -14.08 3.15
C TYR A 409 1.29 -13.09 2.01
N ASN A 410 1.15 -11.80 2.28
CA ASN A 410 1.38 -10.73 1.30
C ASN A 410 2.87 -10.41 1.08
N GLY A 411 3.63 -10.22 2.17
CA GLY A 411 5.03 -9.77 2.12
C GLY A 411 6.09 -10.86 2.26
N GLY A 412 5.66 -12.09 2.54
CA GLY A 412 6.52 -13.24 2.79
C GLY A 412 6.96 -13.40 4.25
N LEU A 413 7.12 -14.66 4.68
CA LEU A 413 7.50 -15.00 6.05
C LEU A 413 8.84 -14.38 6.47
N GLY A 414 9.83 -14.32 5.56
CA GLY A 414 11.15 -13.75 5.86
C GLY A 414 11.08 -12.25 6.17
N PHE A 415 10.23 -11.49 5.48
CA PHE A 415 9.95 -10.09 5.79
C PHE A 415 9.31 -9.96 7.18
N THR A 416 8.28 -10.73 7.43
CA THR A 416 7.52 -10.69 8.69
C THR A 416 8.41 -11.05 9.88
N LYS A 417 9.25 -12.09 9.76
CA LYS A 417 10.24 -12.44 10.80
C LYS A 417 11.18 -11.28 11.11
N ARG A 418 11.81 -10.69 10.10
CA ARG A 418 12.70 -9.54 10.31
C ARG A 418 12.00 -8.35 10.97
N MET A 419 10.74 -8.10 10.57
CA MET A 419 9.92 -7.04 11.18
C MET A 419 9.64 -7.32 12.66
N LEU A 420 9.22 -8.53 13.00
CA LEU A 420 8.91 -8.92 14.38
C LEU A 420 10.16 -8.99 15.28
N GLN A 421 11.33 -9.26 14.69
CA GLN A 421 12.62 -9.25 15.40
C GLN A 421 13.12 -7.83 15.68
N ARG A 422 12.53 -6.79 15.07
CA ARG A 422 12.82 -5.41 15.46
C ARG A 422 12.42 -5.19 16.92
N GLY A 423 13.35 -4.69 17.73
CA GLY A 423 13.09 -4.42 19.15
C GLY A 423 12.15 -3.24 19.43
N ASP A 424 11.78 -2.48 18.40
CA ASP A 424 11.04 -1.23 18.48
C ASP A 424 9.57 -1.30 18.04
N LEU A 425 9.07 -2.50 17.66
CA LEU A 425 7.69 -2.70 17.22
C LEU A 425 6.93 -3.67 18.13
N PHE A 426 5.62 -3.44 18.24
CA PHE A 426 4.68 -4.29 18.97
C PHE A 426 5.03 -4.51 20.44
N ASN A 427 5.69 -3.55 21.08
CA ASN A 427 5.88 -3.53 22.53
C ASN A 427 4.64 -2.93 23.19
N LYS A 428 4.41 -3.23 24.48
CA LYS A 428 3.36 -2.55 25.26
C LYS A 428 3.63 -1.05 25.30
N GLY A 429 2.61 -0.23 25.06
CA GLY A 429 2.72 1.23 25.04
C GLY A 429 1.37 1.90 24.85
N LYS A 430 1.31 3.23 25.06
CA LYS A 430 0.06 4.00 25.08
C LYS A 430 -0.78 3.86 23.80
N TYR A 431 -0.12 3.78 22.64
CA TYR A 431 -0.79 3.76 21.33
C TYR A 431 -0.56 2.45 20.57
N GLU A 432 -0.08 1.43 21.28
CA GLU A 432 0.16 0.12 20.67
C GLU A 432 -1.11 -0.78 20.72
N PRO A 433 -1.30 -1.64 19.74
CA PRO A 433 -0.39 -1.94 18.61
C PRO A 433 -0.55 -1.01 17.41
N PHE A 434 -1.42 -0.01 17.47
CA PHE A 434 -1.75 0.84 16.32
C PHE A 434 -0.52 1.56 15.77
N LEU A 435 0.33 2.11 16.64
CA LEU A 435 1.56 2.79 16.20
C LEU A 435 2.49 1.83 15.45
N SER A 436 2.72 0.64 15.96
CA SER A 436 3.53 -0.37 15.29
C SER A 436 2.94 -0.80 13.94
N MET A 437 1.61 -0.93 13.85
CA MET A 437 0.93 -1.24 12.58
C MET A 437 1.15 -0.15 11.52
N GLU A 438 1.29 1.13 11.89
CA GLU A 438 1.63 2.22 10.95
C GLU A 438 3.12 2.20 10.55
N LEU A 439 3.98 1.56 11.33
CA LEU A 439 5.43 1.49 11.09
C LEU A 439 5.88 0.20 10.37
N VAL A 440 4.94 -0.63 9.91
CA VAL A 440 5.24 -1.77 9.04
C VAL A 440 5.85 -1.26 7.72
N THR A 441 7.03 -1.78 7.37
CA THR A 441 7.88 -1.19 6.33
C THR A 441 7.24 -1.23 4.93
N PHE A 442 6.63 -2.35 4.54
CA PHE A 442 5.96 -2.46 3.25
C PHE A 442 4.55 -1.88 3.33
N ALA A 443 4.29 -0.82 2.56
CA ALA A 443 3.01 -0.11 2.56
C ALA A 443 1.84 -1.05 2.21
N GLU A 444 2.01 -1.92 1.23
CA GLU A 444 0.99 -2.89 0.84
C GLU A 444 0.67 -3.84 1.99
N SER A 445 1.69 -4.47 2.60
CA SER A 445 1.50 -5.39 3.73
C SER A 445 0.90 -4.69 4.94
N ARG A 446 1.29 -3.43 5.22
CA ARG A 446 0.73 -2.59 6.28
C ARG A 446 -0.79 -2.45 6.18
N ASP A 447 -1.29 -2.15 4.99
CA ASP A 447 -2.73 -2.03 4.73
C ASP A 447 -3.41 -3.40 4.65
N TYR A 448 -2.71 -4.38 4.08
CA TYR A 448 -3.21 -5.74 3.93
C TYR A 448 -3.58 -6.39 5.27
N GLY A 449 -2.69 -6.35 6.25
CA GLY A 449 -2.94 -6.93 7.58
C GLY A 449 -4.18 -6.33 8.26
N LYS A 450 -4.39 -5.00 8.15
CA LYS A 450 -5.56 -4.30 8.69
C LYS A 450 -6.86 -4.75 8.00
N LYS A 451 -6.83 -4.90 6.68
CA LYS A 451 -7.99 -5.33 5.87
C LYS A 451 -8.34 -6.80 6.13
N VAL A 452 -7.33 -7.67 6.19
CA VAL A 452 -7.55 -9.10 6.50
C VAL A 452 -8.10 -9.26 7.92
N LEU A 453 -7.60 -8.52 8.91
CA LEU A 453 -8.15 -8.57 10.26
C LEU A 453 -9.63 -8.17 10.29
N ALA A 454 -10.00 -7.07 9.62
CA ALA A 454 -11.40 -6.64 9.55
C ALA A 454 -12.29 -7.71 8.89
N ASN A 455 -11.86 -8.28 7.77
CA ASN A 455 -12.57 -9.37 7.11
C ASN A 455 -12.66 -10.61 8.01
N TYR A 456 -11.57 -10.96 8.69
CA TYR A 456 -11.53 -12.10 9.61
C TYR A 456 -12.55 -11.97 10.75
N ILE A 457 -12.63 -10.81 11.39
CA ILE A 457 -13.60 -10.53 12.45
C ILE A 457 -15.04 -10.76 11.95
N ILE A 458 -15.36 -10.25 10.77
CA ILE A 458 -16.69 -10.38 10.19
C ILE A 458 -16.98 -11.83 9.80
N TYR A 459 -16.07 -12.54 9.14
CA TYR A 459 -16.28 -13.95 8.82
C TYR A 459 -16.39 -14.83 10.06
N ARG A 460 -15.62 -14.56 11.12
CA ARG A 460 -15.78 -15.23 12.41
C ARG A 460 -17.19 -15.00 12.97
N GLN A 461 -17.71 -13.76 12.92
CA GLN A 461 -19.05 -13.44 13.38
C GLN A 461 -20.14 -14.12 12.54
N ILE A 462 -19.92 -14.30 11.23
CA ILE A 462 -20.85 -15.04 10.35
C ILE A 462 -20.84 -16.53 10.68
N LEU A 463 -19.66 -17.13 10.85
CA LEU A 463 -19.51 -18.57 11.11
C LEU A 463 -19.85 -18.96 12.56
N GLU A 464 -19.75 -18.01 13.49
CA GLU A 464 -20.01 -18.19 14.91
C GLU A 464 -20.91 -17.06 15.46
N PRO A 465 -22.20 -17.01 15.10
CA PRO A 465 -23.08 -15.88 15.43
C PRO A 465 -23.24 -15.62 16.93
N THR A 466 -23.06 -16.65 17.76
CA THR A 466 -23.17 -16.58 19.23
C THR A 466 -21.85 -16.26 19.92
N ALA A 467 -20.71 -16.37 19.23
CA ALA A 467 -19.41 -16.07 19.79
C ALA A 467 -19.18 -14.55 19.93
N LYS A 468 -18.54 -14.16 21.01
CA LYS A 468 -18.06 -12.79 21.18
C LYS A 468 -16.71 -12.64 20.50
N ILE A 469 -16.70 -12.08 19.31
CA ILE A 469 -15.46 -11.80 18.57
C ILE A 469 -15.05 -10.35 18.84
N SER A 470 -13.89 -10.15 19.47
CA SER A 470 -13.40 -8.85 19.91
C SER A 470 -12.24 -8.39 19.01
N VAL A 471 -12.39 -7.21 18.41
CA VAL A 471 -11.31 -6.54 17.67
C VAL A 471 -10.16 -6.18 18.60
N LYS A 472 -10.50 -5.70 19.81
CA LYS A 472 -9.53 -5.32 20.83
C LYS A 472 -8.67 -6.51 21.25
N GLU A 473 -9.29 -7.65 21.54
CA GLU A 473 -8.55 -8.87 21.92
C GLU A 473 -7.62 -9.36 20.80
N GLU A 474 -8.07 -9.33 19.55
CA GLU A 474 -7.22 -9.71 18.43
C GLU A 474 -6.03 -8.76 18.23
N LEU A 475 -6.24 -7.46 18.47
CA LEU A 475 -5.16 -6.47 18.46
C LEU A 475 -4.18 -6.62 19.63
N GLU A 476 -4.66 -6.92 20.83
CA GLU A 476 -3.83 -7.14 22.01
C GLU A 476 -2.89 -8.36 21.83
N LYS A 477 -3.31 -9.37 21.08
CA LYS A 477 -2.45 -10.52 20.72
C LYS A 477 -1.21 -10.13 19.90
N LEU A 478 -1.15 -8.93 19.35
CA LEU A 478 0.03 -8.44 18.63
C LEU A 478 1.14 -7.96 19.56
N LEU A 479 0.83 -7.69 20.84
CA LEU A 479 1.77 -7.10 21.77
C LEU A 479 2.69 -8.14 22.43
N LYS A 480 3.91 -7.75 22.75
CA LYS A 480 4.90 -8.55 23.51
C LYS A 480 4.66 -8.43 25.01
N PRO A 481 4.83 -9.50 25.80
CA PRO A 481 4.85 -10.89 25.38
C PRO A 481 3.46 -11.39 25.03
N SER A 482 3.34 -12.23 24.01
CA SER A 482 2.08 -12.83 23.62
C SER A 482 2.29 -14.27 23.14
N LEU A 483 1.20 -15.01 22.92
CA LEU A 483 1.25 -16.32 22.29
C LEU A 483 1.83 -16.29 20.86
N SER A 484 1.87 -15.09 20.25
CA SER A 484 2.49 -14.88 18.92
C SER A 484 4.02 -14.84 18.96
N ASP A 485 4.66 -14.98 20.11
CA ASP A 485 6.12 -14.80 20.28
C ASP A 485 6.98 -16.03 19.93
N LYS A 486 6.48 -16.93 19.08
CA LYS A 486 7.30 -18.06 18.60
C LYS A 486 8.55 -17.65 17.81
N ILE A 487 8.62 -16.41 17.34
CA ILE A 487 9.70 -15.91 16.47
C ILE A 487 10.55 -14.84 17.16
N ARG A 488 10.06 -14.25 18.23
CA ARG A 488 10.68 -13.08 18.88
C ARG A 488 11.79 -13.45 19.84
#